data_f25e08c47476e059d9cf35c775d6d8cf
#
_entry.id   f25e08c47476e059d9cf35c775d6d8cf
#
_cell.length_a   1.000
_cell.length_b   1.000
_cell.length_c   1.000
_cell.angle_alpha   90.00
_cell.angle_beta   90.00
_cell.angle_gamma   90.00
#
_symmetry.space_group_name_H-M   'P 1'
#
loop_
_entity.id
_entity.type
_entity.pdbx_description
1 polymer ?
#
loop_
_entity_poly.entity_id
_entity_poly.type
_entity_poly.pdbx_seq_one_letter_code
_entity_poly.pdbx_strand_id
1 'polypeptide(L)'
;MQLNSTEISELIKKRIAQFNVVSEAQSTGTIVSVSDGVIRIHGLSDVMQGEMIALPGNRYAIALNLERDSVGAVVMGPYADLAEGMEVQCTGRILEVPVGRGLLGRVVNTLGQPIDGKGEIQNDGFSPIEVIAPGVIDRQSVDQPVQTGYKAVDSMVPIGRGQRELIIGDRQTGKTALAIDAIINQRDSGIKCIYVAIGQKASTIANVVRKLEEHSALQNTIVVVASASESAALQYLAPYAGCAMGEYFRDRGEDALIVYDDLSKQAVAYRQISLLLRRPPGREAFPGDVFYLHSRLLERASRVNADYVERFTNGAVKGQTGSLTALPIIETQAGDVSAFVPTNVISITDGQIFLESGLFNAGIRPAVNPGISVSRVGGSAQTKLVKKLAGGIRTALAQYRELAAFAQFASDLDEATRKQLSHGQKVTELLKQKQFEPMSVAQLGLSLAAAEYGYLDDVPVERVGSFEANLLAYAQSNYGEFMQELSKSGNFNDEIKDKLNEILSGFKKNSAW
;
A
#
# COMPACT_ATOMS: atom_id res chain seq x y z
N MET A 1 -66.79 29.18 25.42
CA MET A 1 -66.77 27.79 24.87
C MET A 1 -66.08 26.93 25.89
N GLN A 2 -66.81 26.11 26.64
CA GLN A 2 -66.21 25.10 27.54
C GLN A 2 -65.86 23.87 26.68
N LEU A 3 -64.62 23.59 26.60
CA LEU A 3 -64.12 22.33 25.95
C LEU A 3 -64.59 21.14 26.79
N ASN A 4 -65.25 20.22 26.15
CA ASN A 4 -65.77 19.01 26.76
C ASN A 4 -64.60 18.05 27.12
N SER A 5 -64.67 17.33 28.24
CA SER A 5 -63.57 16.46 28.72
C SER A 5 -63.13 15.43 27.71
N THR A 6 -63.99 15.05 26.77
CA THR A 6 -63.69 14.14 25.65
C THR A 6 -62.79 14.79 24.60
N GLU A 7 -63.03 16.08 24.27
CA GLU A 7 -62.19 16.83 23.30
C GLU A 7 -60.80 17.12 23.85
N ILE A 8 -60.71 17.37 25.17
CA ILE A 8 -59.41 17.53 25.85
C ILE A 8 -58.64 16.21 25.84
N SER A 9 -59.30 15.07 26.06
CA SER A 9 -58.72 13.76 26.02
C SER A 9 -58.21 13.35 24.62
N GLU A 10 -58.97 13.71 23.56
CA GLU A 10 -58.57 13.51 22.18
C GLU A 10 -57.40 14.43 21.74
N LEU A 11 -57.40 15.69 22.19
CA LEU A 11 -56.30 16.63 21.96
C LEU A 11 -55.01 16.17 22.67
N ILE A 12 -55.12 15.63 23.87
CA ILE A 12 -53.99 15.06 24.62
C ILE A 12 -53.49 13.77 23.93
N LYS A 13 -54.38 12.87 23.50
CA LYS A 13 -54.01 11.68 22.72
C LYS A 13 -53.37 12.07 21.39
N LYS A 14 -53.88 13.04 20.66
CA LYS A 14 -53.27 13.54 19.42
C LYS A 14 -51.91 14.19 19.67
N ARG A 15 -51.71 14.92 20.73
CA ARG A 15 -50.41 15.46 21.12
C ARG A 15 -49.45 14.40 21.59
N ILE A 16 -49.91 13.40 22.34
CA ILE A 16 -49.07 12.23 22.71
C ILE A 16 -48.70 11.39 21.49
N ALA A 17 -49.59 11.21 20.51
CA ALA A 17 -49.29 10.53 19.25
C ALA A 17 -48.39 11.35 18.32
N GLN A 18 -48.39 12.68 18.42
CA GLN A 18 -47.45 13.57 17.73
C GLN A 18 -46.14 13.80 18.51
N PHE A 19 -46.08 13.44 19.78
CA PHE A 19 -44.86 13.29 20.56
C PHE A 19 -44.25 11.90 20.31
N ASN A 20 -43.97 11.56 19.05
CA ASN A 20 -42.86 10.71 18.71
C ASN A 20 -41.59 11.55 18.86
N VAL A 21 -41.30 11.94 20.09
CA VAL A 21 -39.96 12.13 20.53
C VAL A 21 -39.43 10.71 20.63
N VAL A 22 -38.82 10.21 19.57
CA VAL A 22 -37.65 9.36 19.71
C VAL A 22 -36.64 10.28 20.40
N SER A 23 -36.76 10.42 21.71
CA SER A 23 -35.64 10.73 22.57
C SER A 23 -34.76 9.50 22.47
N GLU A 24 -33.93 9.43 21.45
CA GLU A 24 -32.67 8.73 21.61
C GLU A 24 -32.06 9.38 22.84
N ALA A 25 -32.06 8.66 23.94
CA ALA A 25 -31.35 9.07 25.14
C ALA A 25 -29.87 9.04 24.74
N GLN A 26 -29.38 10.14 24.17
CA GLN A 26 -27.98 10.29 23.84
C GLN A 26 -27.25 10.32 25.17
N SER A 27 -26.46 9.27 25.43
CA SER A 27 -25.62 9.21 26.61
C SER A 27 -24.69 10.42 26.58
N THR A 28 -24.80 11.28 27.57
CA THR A 28 -23.97 12.48 27.73
C THR A 28 -22.86 12.21 28.73
N GLY A 29 -21.71 12.83 28.53
CA GLY A 29 -20.57 12.78 29.43
C GLY A 29 -19.90 14.14 29.58
N THR A 30 -18.97 14.23 30.52
CA THR A 30 -18.22 15.46 30.80
C THR A 30 -16.73 15.19 30.68
N ILE A 31 -16.02 16.09 30.02
CA ILE A 31 -14.54 16.02 29.91
C ILE A 31 -13.94 16.27 31.30
N VAL A 32 -13.13 15.32 31.77
CA VAL A 32 -12.46 15.39 33.08
C VAL A 32 -11.00 15.82 32.94
N SER A 33 -10.37 15.52 31.82
CA SER A 33 -9.01 15.97 31.52
C SER A 33 -8.76 16.00 30.01
N VAL A 34 -7.87 16.90 29.59
CA VAL A 34 -7.37 17.04 28.21
C VAL A 34 -5.85 17.01 28.24
N SER A 35 -5.22 16.14 27.44
CA SER A 35 -3.77 16.04 27.34
C SER A 35 -3.37 15.61 25.91
N ASP A 36 -2.70 16.49 25.17
CA ASP A 36 -2.17 16.23 23.83
C ASP A 36 -3.13 15.54 22.86
N GLY A 37 -4.40 16.00 22.83
CA GLY A 37 -5.45 15.45 21.97
C GLY A 37 -6.08 14.16 22.49
N VAL A 38 -5.70 13.68 23.66
CA VAL A 38 -6.39 12.62 24.40
C VAL A 38 -7.28 13.27 25.45
N ILE A 39 -8.54 12.88 25.50
CA ILE A 39 -9.50 13.35 26.50
C ILE A 39 -9.99 12.19 27.36
N ARG A 40 -10.19 12.47 28.62
CA ARG A 40 -10.84 11.57 29.56
C ARG A 40 -12.23 12.09 29.85
N ILE A 41 -13.23 11.26 29.73
CA ILE A 41 -14.63 11.60 29.84
C ILE A 41 -15.25 10.79 30.95
N HIS A 42 -15.99 11.45 31.84
CA HIS A 42 -16.82 10.78 32.84
C HIS A 42 -18.26 10.68 32.32
N GLY A 43 -18.91 9.56 32.55
CA GLY A 43 -20.21 9.24 31.95
C GLY A 43 -20.06 8.42 30.67
N LEU A 44 -21.00 8.55 29.72
CA LEU A 44 -21.03 7.77 28.47
C LEU A 44 -21.14 6.27 28.72
N SER A 45 -22.09 5.84 29.57
CA SER A 45 -22.24 4.43 29.98
C SER A 45 -22.47 3.46 28.82
N ASP A 46 -23.02 3.95 27.72
CA ASP A 46 -23.46 3.13 26.59
C ASP A 46 -22.52 3.23 25.36
N VAL A 47 -21.39 3.94 25.51
CA VAL A 47 -20.42 4.12 24.42
C VAL A 47 -19.79 2.81 24.01
N MET A 48 -19.66 2.60 22.71
CA MET A 48 -18.97 1.42 22.13
C MET A 48 -17.49 1.72 21.83
N GLN A 49 -16.67 0.67 21.83
CA GLN A 49 -15.30 0.74 21.37
C GLN A 49 -15.26 1.20 19.90
N GLY A 50 -14.49 2.24 19.59
CA GLY A 50 -14.41 2.80 18.24
C GLY A 50 -15.56 3.73 17.83
N GLU A 51 -16.47 4.03 18.76
CA GLU A 51 -17.57 4.95 18.52
C GLU A 51 -17.07 6.39 18.43
N MET A 52 -17.70 7.17 17.55
CA MET A 52 -17.52 8.61 17.48
C MET A 52 -18.25 9.30 18.63
N ILE A 53 -17.57 10.17 19.33
CA ILE A 53 -18.11 11.04 20.38
C ILE A 53 -18.17 12.46 19.83
N ALA A 54 -19.35 13.07 19.86
CA ALA A 54 -19.52 14.46 19.44
C ALA A 54 -18.98 15.42 20.51
N LEU A 55 -18.12 16.32 20.10
CA LEU A 55 -17.50 17.35 20.92
C LEU A 55 -18.05 18.74 20.55
N PRO A 56 -17.96 19.74 21.44
CA PRO A 56 -18.30 21.11 21.12
C PRO A 56 -17.54 21.63 19.88
N GLY A 57 -18.22 22.45 19.07
CA GLY A 57 -17.63 23.02 17.85
C GLY A 57 -17.62 22.09 16.63
N ASN A 58 -18.56 21.16 16.54
CA ASN A 58 -18.73 20.23 15.41
C ASN A 58 -17.48 19.37 15.16
N ARG A 59 -16.88 18.88 16.22
CA ARG A 59 -15.70 18.00 16.23
C ARG A 59 -16.06 16.65 16.78
N TYR A 60 -15.20 15.69 16.55
CA TYR A 60 -15.38 14.31 17.00
C TYR A 60 -14.14 13.79 17.69
N ALA A 61 -14.35 12.89 18.64
CA ALA A 61 -13.32 12.02 19.20
C ALA A 61 -13.70 10.55 18.96
N ILE A 62 -12.74 9.66 19.01
CA ILE A 62 -12.96 8.22 18.94
C ILE A 62 -12.72 7.59 20.31
N ALA A 63 -13.66 6.77 20.80
CA ALA A 63 -13.55 6.04 22.04
C ALA A 63 -12.55 4.88 21.88
N LEU A 64 -11.44 4.89 22.64
CA LEU A 64 -10.39 3.87 22.56
C LEU A 64 -10.17 3.07 23.85
N ASN A 65 -10.54 3.63 25.01
CA ASN A 65 -10.36 3.00 26.30
C ASN A 65 -11.67 3.08 27.08
N LEU A 66 -12.31 1.94 27.32
CA LEU A 66 -13.54 1.88 28.09
C LEU A 66 -13.20 1.36 29.49
N GLU A 67 -13.23 2.25 30.47
CA GLU A 67 -13.03 1.95 31.88
C GLU A 67 -14.39 2.01 32.62
N ARG A 68 -14.44 1.50 33.84
CA ARG A 68 -15.69 1.43 34.60
C ARG A 68 -16.37 2.80 34.79
N ASP A 69 -15.57 3.82 35.07
CA ASP A 69 -16.07 5.14 35.47
C ASP A 69 -15.62 6.25 34.49
N SER A 70 -14.88 5.89 33.45
CA SER A 70 -14.36 6.87 32.47
C SER A 70 -14.11 6.26 31.11
N VAL A 71 -14.15 7.11 30.10
CA VAL A 71 -13.82 6.78 28.70
C VAL A 71 -12.60 7.57 28.28
N GLY A 72 -11.58 6.88 27.81
CA GLY A 72 -10.43 7.48 27.14
C GLY A 72 -10.72 7.61 25.66
N ALA A 73 -10.76 8.84 25.14
CA ALA A 73 -11.01 9.11 23.73
C ALA A 73 -9.92 10.00 23.13
N VAL A 74 -9.75 9.90 21.82
CA VAL A 74 -8.75 10.67 21.07
C VAL A 74 -9.43 11.59 20.09
N VAL A 75 -9.09 12.88 20.15
CA VAL A 75 -9.72 13.94 19.35
C VAL A 75 -9.23 13.87 17.91
N MET A 76 -10.16 13.86 16.97
CA MET A 76 -9.88 13.88 15.53
C MET A 76 -9.86 15.33 15.01
N GLY A 77 -8.79 16.05 15.27
CA GLY A 77 -8.60 17.42 14.83
C GLY A 77 -8.04 18.35 15.91
N PRO A 78 -8.22 19.68 15.77
CA PRO A 78 -7.74 20.66 16.74
C PRO A 78 -8.41 20.48 18.10
N TYR A 79 -7.63 20.58 19.17
CA TYR A 79 -8.10 20.35 20.55
C TYR A 79 -7.71 21.48 21.52
N ALA A 80 -7.07 22.54 21.04
CA ALA A 80 -6.50 23.59 21.89
C ALA A 80 -7.54 24.37 22.72
N ASP A 81 -8.79 24.40 22.30
CA ASP A 81 -9.91 25.07 22.96
C ASP A 81 -10.82 24.13 23.76
N LEU A 82 -10.48 22.83 23.83
CA LEU A 82 -11.19 21.90 24.70
C LEU A 82 -10.73 22.07 26.15
N ALA A 83 -11.69 22.10 27.08
CA ALA A 83 -11.47 22.29 28.49
C ALA A 83 -12.22 21.25 29.34
N GLU A 84 -11.77 21.07 30.56
CA GLU A 84 -12.46 20.29 31.58
C GLU A 84 -13.85 20.91 31.85
N GLY A 85 -14.83 20.05 32.10
CA GLY A 85 -16.21 20.45 32.35
C GLY A 85 -17.08 20.58 31.09
N MET A 86 -16.52 20.51 29.89
CA MET A 86 -17.30 20.52 28.65
C MET A 86 -18.11 19.24 28.48
N GLU A 87 -19.36 19.40 28.03
CA GLU A 87 -20.24 18.27 27.72
C GLU A 87 -19.93 17.66 26.36
N VAL A 88 -20.07 16.34 26.28
CA VAL A 88 -19.88 15.53 25.07
C VAL A 88 -21.02 14.51 24.96
N GLN A 89 -21.24 13.98 23.76
CA GLN A 89 -22.38 13.10 23.49
C GLN A 89 -21.94 11.88 22.66
N CYS A 90 -22.45 10.71 22.98
CA CYS A 90 -22.40 9.54 22.12
C CYS A 90 -23.13 9.81 20.80
N THR A 91 -22.60 9.35 19.69
CA THR A 91 -23.26 9.47 18.38
C THR A 91 -23.99 8.18 17.98
N GLY A 92 -23.74 7.06 18.66
CA GLY A 92 -24.21 5.73 18.26
C GLY A 92 -23.58 5.24 16.95
N ARG A 93 -22.57 5.91 16.42
CA ARG A 93 -21.95 5.60 15.12
C ARG A 93 -20.49 5.27 15.28
N ILE A 94 -20.09 4.13 14.72
CA ILE A 94 -18.68 3.77 14.55
C ILE A 94 -18.07 4.67 13.47
N LEU A 95 -16.77 4.97 13.59
CA LEU A 95 -16.08 5.81 12.62
C LEU A 95 -16.09 5.18 11.23
N GLU A 96 -16.59 5.93 10.28
CA GLU A 96 -16.70 5.54 8.86
C GLU A 96 -16.12 6.63 7.95
N VAL A 97 -15.72 6.24 6.74
CA VAL A 97 -15.19 7.15 5.72
C VAL A 97 -15.97 7.01 4.41
N PRO A 98 -16.03 8.07 3.60
CA PRO A 98 -16.65 8.00 2.28
C PRO A 98 -15.85 7.04 1.39
N VAL A 99 -16.58 6.26 0.59
CA VAL A 99 -16.02 5.33 -0.38
C VAL A 99 -16.70 5.52 -1.73
N GLY A 100 -16.01 5.15 -2.80
CA GLY A 100 -16.60 5.24 -4.14
C GLY A 100 -15.62 5.71 -5.21
N ARG A 101 -16.09 5.67 -6.45
CA ARG A 101 -15.28 6.05 -7.62
C ARG A 101 -14.96 7.55 -7.67
N GLY A 102 -15.81 8.38 -7.08
CA GLY A 102 -15.59 9.83 -7.02
C GLY A 102 -14.33 10.27 -6.26
N LEU A 103 -13.75 9.37 -5.45
CA LEU A 103 -12.49 9.59 -4.75
C LEU A 103 -11.25 9.43 -5.64
N LEU A 104 -11.38 8.75 -6.79
CA LEU A 104 -10.26 8.60 -7.74
C LEU A 104 -9.83 9.97 -8.30
N GLY A 105 -8.55 10.21 -8.34
CA GLY A 105 -7.98 11.50 -8.76
C GLY A 105 -7.97 12.58 -7.68
N ARG A 106 -8.39 12.26 -6.45
CA ARG A 106 -8.56 13.21 -5.37
C ARG A 106 -7.52 13.00 -4.26
N VAL A 107 -7.22 14.09 -3.56
CA VAL A 107 -6.40 14.10 -2.35
C VAL A 107 -7.30 14.43 -1.18
N VAL A 108 -7.36 13.52 -0.21
CA VAL A 108 -8.25 13.59 0.95
C VAL A 108 -7.47 13.46 2.26
N ASN A 109 -8.04 13.98 3.34
CA ASN A 109 -7.53 13.73 4.68
C ASN A 109 -7.96 12.34 5.21
N THR A 110 -7.59 12.01 6.43
CA THR A 110 -7.93 10.72 7.08
C THR A 110 -9.43 10.46 7.16
N LEU A 111 -10.26 11.51 7.23
CA LEU A 111 -11.72 11.40 7.29
C LEU A 111 -12.38 11.38 5.90
N GLY A 112 -11.60 11.34 4.83
CA GLY A 112 -12.09 11.34 3.45
C GLY A 112 -12.55 12.70 2.93
N GLN A 113 -12.27 13.79 3.66
CA GLN A 113 -12.59 15.15 3.23
C GLN A 113 -11.55 15.64 2.21
N PRO A 114 -11.97 16.30 1.11
CA PRO A 114 -11.06 16.80 0.09
C PRO A 114 -10.16 17.93 0.62
N ILE A 115 -8.86 17.83 0.30
CA ILE A 115 -7.85 18.86 0.64
C ILE A 115 -7.11 19.39 -0.60
N ASP A 116 -7.57 19.01 -1.77
CA ASP A 116 -6.96 19.35 -3.08
C ASP A 116 -7.55 20.62 -3.72
N GLY A 117 -8.50 21.27 -3.08
CA GLY A 117 -9.15 22.48 -3.60
C GLY A 117 -10.08 22.24 -4.80
N LYS A 118 -10.38 20.98 -5.16
CA LYS A 118 -11.22 20.62 -6.32
C LYS A 118 -12.72 20.51 -5.97
N GLY A 119 -13.16 21.02 -4.82
CA GLY A 119 -14.54 20.98 -4.37
C GLY A 119 -14.97 19.65 -3.73
N GLU A 120 -16.26 19.52 -3.42
CA GLU A 120 -16.83 18.35 -2.78
C GLU A 120 -16.70 17.08 -3.63
N ILE A 121 -16.66 15.93 -2.96
CA ILE A 121 -16.55 14.62 -3.60
C ILE A 121 -17.92 13.94 -3.55
N GLN A 122 -18.41 13.49 -4.70
CA GLN A 122 -19.54 12.58 -4.75
C GLN A 122 -19.06 11.18 -4.40
N ASN A 123 -19.50 10.67 -3.27
CA ASN A 123 -19.20 9.30 -2.84
C ASN A 123 -20.37 8.36 -3.16
N ASP A 124 -20.09 7.06 -3.22
CA ASP A 124 -21.08 6.02 -3.45
C ASP A 124 -21.65 5.45 -2.12
N GLY A 125 -21.13 5.91 -0.98
CA GLY A 125 -21.52 5.50 0.35
C GLY A 125 -20.44 5.70 1.38
N PHE A 126 -20.65 5.14 2.56
CA PHE A 126 -19.69 5.15 3.67
C PHE A 126 -19.33 3.72 4.07
N SER A 127 -18.10 3.51 4.53
CA SER A 127 -17.62 2.23 5.03
C SER A 127 -16.95 2.42 6.38
N PRO A 128 -17.20 1.56 7.38
CA PRO A 128 -16.45 1.56 8.62
C PRO A 128 -14.96 1.41 8.36
N ILE A 129 -14.14 2.16 9.10
CA ILE A 129 -12.69 2.08 8.91
C ILE A 129 -12.08 0.81 9.51
N GLU A 130 -12.70 0.25 10.53
CA GLU A 130 -12.31 -1.03 11.12
C GLU A 130 -13.35 -2.10 10.80
N VAL A 131 -12.97 -3.08 10.00
CA VAL A 131 -13.76 -4.25 9.63
C VAL A 131 -12.93 -5.50 9.76
N ILE A 132 -13.61 -6.64 9.95
CA ILE A 132 -12.98 -7.96 9.99
C ILE A 132 -12.55 -8.31 8.56
N ALA A 133 -11.33 -8.82 8.41
CA ALA A 133 -10.81 -9.30 7.14
C ALA A 133 -11.65 -10.46 6.58
N PRO A 134 -11.70 -10.63 5.24
CA PRO A 134 -12.36 -11.78 4.62
C PRO A 134 -11.86 -13.11 5.22
N GLY A 135 -12.80 -14.02 5.48
CA GLY A 135 -12.53 -15.34 6.05
C GLY A 135 -11.75 -16.25 5.07
N VAL A 136 -11.30 -17.41 5.58
CA VAL A 136 -10.51 -18.36 4.78
C VAL A 136 -11.29 -18.86 3.57
N ILE A 137 -12.58 -19.11 3.72
CA ILE A 137 -13.47 -19.65 2.64
C ILE A 137 -13.72 -18.57 1.57
N ASP A 138 -13.66 -17.30 1.92
CA ASP A 138 -13.90 -16.16 1.03
C ASP A 138 -12.70 -15.83 0.15
N ARG A 139 -11.53 -16.37 0.47
CA ARG A 139 -10.27 -16.10 -0.23
C ARG A 139 -10.04 -17.04 -1.40
N GLN A 140 -9.28 -16.53 -2.36
CA GLN A 140 -8.78 -17.27 -3.50
C GLN A 140 -7.26 -17.20 -3.55
N SER A 141 -6.62 -18.20 -4.17
CA SER A 141 -5.19 -18.22 -4.38
C SER A 141 -4.70 -17.03 -5.20
N VAL A 142 -3.53 -16.52 -4.85
CA VAL A 142 -2.85 -15.42 -5.56
C VAL A 142 -2.08 -16.01 -6.74
N ASP A 143 -2.58 -15.79 -7.96
CA ASP A 143 -2.07 -16.36 -9.21
C ASP A 143 -1.96 -15.35 -10.36
N GLN A 144 -2.28 -14.08 -10.10
CA GLN A 144 -2.18 -13.00 -11.07
C GLN A 144 -1.15 -11.97 -10.62
N PRO A 145 -0.27 -11.49 -11.53
CA PRO A 145 0.75 -10.53 -11.17
C PRO A 145 0.20 -9.11 -10.97
N VAL A 146 0.83 -8.38 -10.05
CA VAL A 146 0.90 -6.94 -10.05
C VAL A 146 2.27 -6.57 -10.63
N GLN A 147 2.30 -6.05 -11.84
CA GLN A 147 3.54 -5.62 -12.48
C GLN A 147 4.00 -4.30 -11.88
N THR A 148 5.15 -4.27 -11.24
CA THR A 148 5.72 -3.03 -10.70
C THR A 148 6.41 -2.20 -11.77
N GLY A 149 6.81 -2.84 -12.87
CA GLY A 149 7.61 -2.25 -13.93
C GLY A 149 9.10 -2.15 -13.59
N TYR A 150 9.52 -2.66 -12.43
CA TYR A 150 10.93 -2.79 -12.07
C TYR A 150 11.47 -4.18 -12.41
N LYS A 151 12.52 -4.22 -13.22
CA LYS A 151 13.20 -5.48 -13.60
C LYS A 151 13.61 -6.29 -12.37
N ALA A 152 14.22 -5.63 -11.39
CA ALA A 152 14.69 -6.28 -10.17
C ALA A 152 13.56 -6.88 -9.33
N VAL A 153 12.41 -6.22 -9.24
CA VAL A 153 11.26 -6.70 -8.46
C VAL A 153 10.53 -7.79 -9.21
N ASP A 154 10.06 -7.50 -10.42
CA ASP A 154 9.18 -8.41 -11.18
C ASP A 154 9.89 -9.73 -11.56
N SER A 155 11.25 -9.71 -11.68
CA SER A 155 12.03 -10.91 -11.94
C SER A 155 12.36 -11.72 -10.68
N MET A 156 12.69 -11.06 -9.56
CA MET A 156 13.24 -11.75 -8.38
C MET A 156 12.26 -11.85 -7.21
N VAL A 157 11.39 -10.86 -7.02
CA VAL A 157 10.47 -10.74 -5.87
C VAL A 157 9.07 -10.35 -6.37
N PRO A 158 8.46 -11.20 -7.23
CA PRO A 158 7.20 -10.86 -7.88
C PRO A 158 6.06 -10.68 -6.86
N ILE A 159 5.17 -9.74 -7.16
CA ILE A 159 4.02 -9.39 -6.35
C ILE A 159 2.74 -9.86 -7.05
N GLY A 160 1.87 -10.54 -6.34
CA GLY A 160 0.57 -10.99 -6.84
C GLY A 160 -0.60 -10.15 -6.35
N ARG A 161 -1.70 -10.17 -7.10
CA ARG A 161 -2.94 -9.47 -6.74
C ARG A 161 -3.55 -10.10 -5.49
N GLY A 162 -3.64 -9.30 -4.41
CA GLY A 162 -4.08 -9.75 -3.08
C GLY A 162 -2.95 -10.11 -2.14
N GLN A 163 -1.69 -10.01 -2.54
CA GLN A 163 -0.51 -10.24 -1.71
C GLN A 163 -0.19 -9.01 -0.83
N ARG A 164 0.46 -9.26 0.30
CA ARG A 164 1.08 -8.25 1.16
C ARG A 164 2.58 -8.34 1.02
N GLU A 165 3.18 -7.41 0.32
CA GLU A 165 4.64 -7.39 0.13
C GLU A 165 5.25 -6.16 0.80
N LEU A 166 6.10 -6.39 1.79
CA LEU A 166 6.73 -5.34 2.58
C LEU A 166 7.87 -4.68 1.79
N ILE A 167 7.90 -3.35 1.76
CA ILE A 167 9.05 -2.57 1.30
C ILE A 167 9.78 -2.06 2.54
N ILE A 168 11.01 -2.53 2.77
CA ILE A 168 11.76 -2.23 3.99
C ILE A 168 13.18 -1.75 3.67
N GLY A 169 13.69 -0.82 4.46
CA GLY A 169 15.06 -0.28 4.33
C GLY A 169 15.23 1.04 5.06
N ASP A 170 16.46 1.54 5.10
CA ASP A 170 16.81 2.80 5.75
C ASP A 170 16.21 4.02 5.04
N ARG A 171 16.33 5.19 5.67
CA ARG A 171 15.92 6.46 5.05
C ARG A 171 16.62 6.67 3.72
N GLN A 172 15.89 7.23 2.74
CA GLN A 172 16.41 7.63 1.43
C GLN A 172 16.98 6.48 0.58
N THR A 173 16.60 5.24 0.83
CA THR A 173 16.99 4.08 0.00
C THR A 173 16.09 3.86 -1.22
N GLY A 174 15.07 4.70 -1.42
CA GLY A 174 14.16 4.63 -2.58
C GLY A 174 12.84 3.90 -2.34
N LYS A 175 12.45 3.64 -1.08
CA LYS A 175 11.18 2.95 -0.74
C LYS A 175 9.95 3.61 -1.37
N THR A 176 9.76 4.90 -1.12
CA THR A 176 8.65 5.69 -1.70
C THR A 176 8.70 5.71 -3.21
N ALA A 177 9.89 5.85 -3.82
CA ALA A 177 10.02 5.87 -5.28
C ALA A 177 9.56 4.55 -5.90
N LEU A 178 9.98 3.41 -5.33
CA LEU A 178 9.55 2.08 -5.79
C LEU A 178 8.03 1.91 -5.69
N ALA A 179 7.41 2.38 -4.60
CA ALA A 179 5.97 2.31 -4.42
C ALA A 179 5.21 3.21 -5.42
N ILE A 180 5.72 4.42 -5.70
CA ILE A 180 5.14 5.34 -6.66
C ILE A 180 5.23 4.79 -8.09
N ASP A 181 6.37 4.22 -8.46
CA ASP A 181 6.53 3.58 -9.76
C ASP A 181 5.59 2.39 -9.95
N ALA A 182 5.39 1.60 -8.88
CA ALA A 182 4.38 0.54 -8.90
C ALA A 182 2.96 1.10 -9.18
N ILE A 183 2.60 2.26 -8.61
CA ILE A 183 1.33 2.95 -8.88
C ILE A 183 1.30 3.47 -10.33
N ILE A 184 2.36 4.12 -10.79
CA ILE A 184 2.45 4.66 -12.16
C ILE A 184 2.25 3.54 -13.19
N ASN A 185 2.82 2.37 -12.95
CA ASN A 185 2.70 1.22 -13.84
C ASN A 185 1.27 0.64 -13.88
N GLN A 186 0.40 0.96 -12.90
CA GLN A 186 -1.00 0.52 -12.89
C GLN A 186 -1.94 1.42 -13.72
N ARG A 187 -1.46 2.54 -14.26
CA ARG A 187 -2.28 3.50 -15.00
C ARG A 187 -3.23 2.88 -16.02
N ASP A 188 -2.73 1.91 -16.79
CA ASP A 188 -3.47 1.25 -17.87
C ASP A 188 -3.85 -0.21 -17.55
N SER A 189 -3.61 -0.67 -16.32
CA SER A 189 -3.85 -2.07 -15.91
C SER A 189 -5.28 -2.35 -15.42
N GLY A 190 -6.05 -1.29 -15.15
CA GLY A 190 -7.37 -1.38 -14.52
C GLY A 190 -7.34 -1.46 -12.99
N ILE A 191 -6.18 -1.68 -12.36
CA ILE A 191 -6.00 -1.72 -10.90
C ILE A 191 -6.15 -0.31 -10.32
N LYS A 192 -7.04 -0.14 -9.35
CA LYS A 192 -7.23 1.13 -8.63
C LYS A 192 -6.17 1.27 -7.55
N CYS A 193 -5.59 2.45 -7.42
CA CYS A 193 -4.49 2.67 -6.48
C CYS A 193 -4.92 3.56 -5.31
N ILE A 194 -4.40 3.26 -4.12
CA ILE A 194 -4.56 4.09 -2.93
C ILE A 194 -3.16 4.35 -2.36
N TYR A 195 -2.79 5.62 -2.24
CA TYR A 195 -1.54 6.01 -1.59
C TYR A 195 -1.85 6.68 -0.26
N VAL A 196 -1.41 6.09 0.84
CA VAL A 196 -1.62 6.60 2.19
C VAL A 196 -0.33 7.19 2.72
N ALA A 197 -0.26 8.52 2.80
CA ALA A 197 0.86 9.26 3.37
C ALA A 197 0.67 9.43 4.88
N ILE A 198 1.57 8.87 5.69
CA ILE A 198 1.46 8.84 7.15
C ILE A 198 2.64 9.59 7.77
N GLY A 199 2.37 10.66 8.50
CA GLY A 199 3.39 11.42 9.22
C GLY A 199 4.49 12.01 8.33
N GLN A 200 4.20 12.26 7.06
CA GLN A 200 5.14 12.85 6.11
C GLN A 200 5.04 14.38 6.09
N LYS A 201 6.12 15.04 5.66
CA LYS A 201 6.11 16.49 5.44
C LYS A 201 5.19 16.84 4.27
N ALA A 202 4.42 17.92 4.38
CA ALA A 202 3.53 18.39 3.33
C ALA A 202 4.24 18.59 1.97
N SER A 203 5.49 19.06 1.98
CA SER A 203 6.30 19.20 0.77
C SER A 203 6.61 17.87 0.07
N THR A 204 6.82 16.81 0.85
CA THR A 204 7.04 15.45 0.30
C THR A 204 5.76 14.92 -0.35
N ILE A 205 4.63 15.10 0.34
CA ILE A 205 3.32 14.68 -0.18
C ILE A 205 2.98 15.45 -1.47
N ALA A 206 3.20 16.76 -1.50
CA ALA A 206 2.99 17.57 -2.70
C ALA A 206 3.85 17.09 -3.89
N ASN A 207 5.09 16.67 -3.63
CA ASN A 207 5.95 16.10 -4.67
C ASN A 207 5.42 14.76 -5.19
N VAL A 208 4.89 13.89 -4.31
CA VAL A 208 4.27 12.63 -4.72
C VAL A 208 3.05 12.89 -5.61
N VAL A 209 2.14 13.75 -5.18
CA VAL A 209 0.95 14.11 -5.96
C VAL A 209 1.33 14.64 -7.34
N ARG A 210 2.30 15.57 -7.39
CA ARG A 210 2.80 16.12 -8.66
C ARG A 210 3.38 15.03 -9.56
N LYS A 211 4.15 14.09 -9.01
CA LYS A 211 4.71 12.97 -9.80
C LYS A 211 3.61 12.07 -10.36
N LEU A 212 2.58 11.78 -9.59
CA LEU A 212 1.43 11.02 -10.09
C LEU A 212 0.65 11.77 -11.18
N GLU A 213 0.53 13.10 -11.07
CA GLU A 213 -0.08 13.94 -12.11
C GLU A 213 0.76 13.96 -13.40
N GLU A 214 2.07 14.22 -13.30
CA GLU A 214 3.00 14.26 -14.43
C GLU A 214 2.97 12.98 -15.27
N HIS A 215 2.74 11.83 -14.62
CA HIS A 215 2.67 10.52 -15.28
C HIS A 215 1.24 10.04 -15.55
N SER A 216 0.24 10.92 -15.39
CA SER A 216 -1.20 10.60 -15.60
C SER A 216 -1.70 9.42 -14.75
N ALA A 217 -1.06 9.12 -13.62
CA ALA A 217 -1.42 8.05 -12.71
C ALA A 217 -2.39 8.51 -11.60
N LEU A 218 -2.47 9.81 -11.33
CA LEU A 218 -3.35 10.35 -10.30
C LEU A 218 -4.82 10.03 -10.57
N GLN A 219 -5.26 10.05 -11.83
CA GLN A 219 -6.65 9.77 -12.23
C GLN A 219 -7.16 8.41 -11.73
N ASN A 220 -6.26 7.46 -11.53
CA ASN A 220 -6.56 6.10 -11.05
C ASN A 220 -6.14 5.89 -9.59
N THR A 221 -5.81 6.97 -8.87
CA THR A 221 -5.25 6.92 -7.53
C THR A 221 -6.03 7.80 -6.56
N ILE A 222 -6.31 7.26 -5.37
CA ILE A 222 -6.79 8.02 -4.21
C ILE A 222 -5.59 8.32 -3.33
N VAL A 223 -5.37 9.58 -2.96
CA VAL A 223 -4.29 9.96 -2.04
C VAL A 223 -4.90 10.33 -0.70
N VAL A 224 -4.59 9.55 0.34
CA VAL A 224 -5.03 9.79 1.73
C VAL A 224 -3.87 10.37 2.51
N VAL A 225 -4.07 11.51 3.14
CA VAL A 225 -3.02 12.29 3.80
C VAL A 225 -3.29 12.39 5.29
N ALA A 226 -2.29 11.99 6.07
CA ALA A 226 -2.13 12.35 7.48
C ALA A 226 -0.71 12.92 7.66
N SER A 227 -0.58 14.24 7.54
CA SER A 227 0.71 14.92 7.57
C SER A 227 1.38 14.87 8.94
N ALA A 228 2.68 15.18 8.99
CA ALA A 228 3.43 15.23 10.25
C ALA A 228 2.96 16.30 11.23
N SER A 229 2.20 17.29 10.77
CA SER A 229 1.61 18.35 11.60
C SER A 229 0.23 17.99 12.16
N GLU A 230 -0.36 16.89 11.71
CA GLU A 230 -1.65 16.42 12.20
C GLU A 230 -1.51 15.59 13.48
N SER A 231 -2.63 15.46 14.20
CA SER A 231 -2.66 14.71 15.46
C SER A 231 -2.25 13.25 15.28
N ALA A 232 -1.72 12.64 16.34
CA ALA A 232 -1.41 11.22 16.35
C ALA A 232 -2.63 10.34 16.02
N ALA A 233 -3.84 10.79 16.39
CA ALA A 233 -5.10 10.11 16.06
C ALA A 233 -5.28 9.96 14.55
N LEU A 234 -5.13 11.04 13.79
CA LEU A 234 -5.30 11.03 12.35
C LEU A 234 -4.21 10.19 11.65
N GLN A 235 -2.97 10.26 12.15
CA GLN A 235 -1.88 9.41 11.64
C GLN A 235 -2.10 7.91 11.93
N TYR A 236 -2.69 7.59 13.08
CA TYR A 236 -3.06 6.23 13.44
C TYR A 236 -4.19 5.67 12.55
N LEU A 237 -5.22 6.49 12.29
CA LEU A 237 -6.42 6.08 11.56
C LEU A 237 -6.25 6.05 10.03
N ALA A 238 -5.35 6.85 9.47
CA ALA A 238 -5.19 7.00 8.02
C ALA A 238 -5.01 5.68 7.26
N PRO A 239 -4.20 4.70 7.70
CA PRO A 239 -4.08 3.42 7.02
C PRO A 239 -5.39 2.64 6.96
N TYR A 240 -6.20 2.68 8.01
CA TYR A 240 -7.50 2.02 8.05
C TYR A 240 -8.51 2.69 7.12
N ALA A 241 -8.49 4.02 7.08
CA ALA A 241 -9.33 4.81 6.16
C ALA A 241 -9.00 4.48 4.70
N GLY A 242 -7.71 4.50 4.34
CA GLY A 242 -7.27 4.11 3.00
C GLY A 242 -7.60 2.66 2.65
N CYS A 243 -7.50 1.75 3.64
CA CYS A 243 -7.87 0.35 3.46
C CYS A 243 -9.37 0.20 3.13
N ALA A 244 -10.25 0.88 3.86
CA ALA A 244 -11.69 0.88 3.60
C ALA A 244 -12.02 1.40 2.17
N MET A 245 -11.30 2.43 1.70
CA MET A 245 -11.44 2.92 0.33
C MET A 245 -10.99 1.89 -0.71
N GLY A 246 -9.93 1.13 -0.44
CA GLY A 246 -9.44 0.05 -1.30
C GLY A 246 -10.37 -1.16 -1.32
N GLU A 247 -10.93 -1.53 -0.19
CA GLU A 247 -11.89 -2.63 -0.06
C GLU A 247 -13.18 -2.39 -0.85
N TYR A 248 -13.58 -1.13 -1.02
CA TYR A 248 -14.72 -0.77 -1.86
C TYR A 248 -14.61 -1.38 -3.27
N PHE A 249 -13.42 -1.36 -3.87
CA PHE A 249 -13.17 -1.94 -5.19
C PHE A 249 -13.08 -3.47 -5.12
N ARG A 250 -12.29 -4.01 -4.17
CA ARG A 250 -12.13 -5.46 -3.98
C ARG A 250 -13.48 -6.16 -3.84
N ASP A 251 -14.34 -5.64 -2.98
CA ASP A 251 -15.61 -6.28 -2.64
C ASP A 251 -16.66 -6.19 -3.76
N ARG A 252 -16.34 -5.40 -4.81
CA ARG A 252 -17.14 -5.30 -6.05
C ARG A 252 -16.50 -6.00 -7.25
N GLY A 253 -15.51 -6.86 -7.01
CA GLY A 253 -14.89 -7.67 -8.06
C GLY A 253 -13.86 -6.92 -8.89
N GLU A 254 -13.28 -5.85 -8.33
CA GLU A 254 -12.20 -5.10 -8.96
C GLU A 254 -10.87 -5.33 -8.22
N ASP A 255 -9.78 -4.95 -8.86
CA ASP A 255 -8.46 -5.04 -8.25
C ASP A 255 -8.00 -3.68 -7.76
N ALA A 256 -7.44 -3.65 -6.54
CA ALA A 256 -6.88 -2.47 -5.94
C ALA A 256 -5.46 -2.73 -5.39
N LEU A 257 -4.64 -1.69 -5.40
CA LEU A 257 -3.30 -1.64 -4.84
C LEU A 257 -3.24 -0.53 -3.79
N ILE A 258 -2.86 -0.85 -2.56
CA ILE A 258 -2.69 0.13 -1.51
C ILE A 258 -1.23 0.20 -1.05
N VAL A 259 -0.71 1.42 -0.93
CA VAL A 259 0.61 1.72 -0.37
C VAL A 259 0.43 2.43 0.96
N TYR A 260 1.09 1.95 2.01
CA TYR A 260 1.14 2.60 3.31
C TYR A 260 2.54 3.19 3.54
N ASP A 261 2.69 4.49 3.41
CA ASP A 261 3.98 5.18 3.51
C ASP A 261 4.02 6.17 4.69
N ASP A 262 4.43 5.76 5.89
CA ASP A 262 4.92 4.44 6.31
C ASP A 262 4.25 3.96 7.62
N LEU A 263 4.21 2.66 7.82
CA LEU A 263 3.63 2.06 9.02
C LEU A 263 4.52 2.22 10.27
N SER A 264 5.80 2.55 10.11
CA SER A 264 6.66 2.88 11.26
C SER A 264 6.13 4.11 11.98
N LYS A 265 5.70 5.14 11.24
CA LYS A 265 5.09 6.35 11.81
C LYS A 265 3.71 6.09 12.40
N GLN A 266 2.90 5.23 11.78
CA GLN A 266 1.65 4.78 12.40
C GLN A 266 1.91 4.14 13.77
N ALA A 267 2.90 3.25 13.88
CA ALA A 267 3.25 2.61 15.14
C ALA A 267 3.70 3.64 16.20
N VAL A 268 4.48 4.65 15.80
CA VAL A 268 4.90 5.73 16.70
C VAL A 268 3.70 6.57 17.17
N ALA A 269 2.77 6.92 16.27
CA ALA A 269 1.54 7.62 16.63
C ALA A 269 0.69 6.79 17.60
N TYR A 270 0.54 5.50 17.36
CA TYR A 270 -0.19 4.60 18.25
C TYR A 270 0.49 4.43 19.62
N ARG A 271 1.82 4.40 19.67
CA ARG A 271 2.59 4.42 20.92
C ARG A 271 2.32 5.69 21.72
N GLN A 272 2.33 6.86 21.08
CA GLN A 272 2.01 8.13 21.72
C GLN A 272 0.62 8.11 22.35
N ILE A 273 -0.40 7.73 21.58
CA ILE A 273 -1.78 7.61 22.06
C ILE A 273 -1.86 6.65 23.24
N SER A 274 -1.23 5.48 23.14
CA SER A 274 -1.28 4.43 24.18
C SER A 274 -0.64 4.89 25.48
N LEU A 275 0.47 5.63 25.42
CA LEU A 275 1.11 6.19 26.60
C LEU A 275 0.25 7.28 27.27
N LEU A 276 -0.39 8.14 26.48
CA LEU A 276 -1.33 9.15 26.99
C LEU A 276 -2.58 8.52 27.62
N LEU A 277 -3.05 7.41 27.07
CA LEU A 277 -4.12 6.59 27.64
C LEU A 277 -3.66 5.74 28.84
N ARG A 278 -2.40 5.85 29.26
CA ARG A 278 -1.77 5.10 30.36
C ARG A 278 -1.83 3.58 30.19
N ARG A 279 -1.82 3.09 28.96
CA ARG A 279 -1.65 1.68 28.66
C ARG A 279 -0.24 1.23 29.04
N PRO A 280 -0.04 0.05 29.64
CA PRO A 280 1.28 -0.41 30.04
C PRO A 280 2.20 -0.56 28.82
N PRO A 281 3.40 0.05 28.82
CA PRO A 281 4.35 -0.08 27.73
C PRO A 281 5.08 -1.44 27.77
N GLY A 282 5.35 -1.98 26.58
CA GLY A 282 6.19 -3.14 26.36
C GLY A 282 7.58 -2.77 25.78
N ARG A 283 8.09 -3.64 24.89
CA ARG A 283 9.38 -3.42 24.21
C ARG A 283 9.39 -2.08 23.45
N GLU A 284 10.45 -1.32 23.57
CA GLU A 284 10.64 0.01 22.95
C GLU A 284 9.48 0.99 23.26
N ALA A 285 8.85 0.82 24.42
CA ALA A 285 7.68 1.56 24.88
C ALA A 285 6.42 1.43 23.97
N PHE A 286 6.37 0.47 23.06
CA PHE A 286 5.16 0.15 22.32
C PHE A 286 4.16 -0.58 23.21
N PRO A 287 2.83 -0.38 22.99
CA PRO A 287 1.82 -1.16 23.68
C PRO A 287 1.84 -2.63 23.24
N GLY A 288 1.36 -3.52 24.08
CA GLY A 288 1.38 -4.96 23.82
C GLY A 288 0.59 -5.41 22.59
N ASP A 289 -0.33 -4.60 22.13
CA ASP A 289 -1.20 -4.86 20.97
C ASP A 289 -0.70 -4.23 19.65
N VAL A 290 0.55 -3.73 19.59
CA VAL A 290 1.10 -3.15 18.36
C VAL A 290 1.22 -4.17 17.21
N PHE A 291 1.42 -5.45 17.53
CA PHE A 291 1.33 -6.52 16.53
C PHE A 291 -0.07 -6.58 15.92
N TYR A 292 -1.09 -6.55 16.77
CA TYR A 292 -2.49 -6.57 16.34
C TYR A 292 -2.88 -5.31 15.54
N LEU A 293 -2.28 -4.15 15.84
CA LEU A 293 -2.43 -2.93 15.03
C LEU A 293 -2.16 -3.20 13.55
N HIS A 294 -1.02 -3.80 13.23
CA HIS A 294 -0.62 -4.05 11.85
C HIS A 294 -1.27 -5.32 11.27
N SER A 295 -1.45 -6.38 12.08
CA SER A 295 -2.03 -7.62 11.57
C SER A 295 -3.48 -7.47 11.16
N ARG A 296 -4.34 -6.79 11.95
CA ARG A 296 -5.73 -6.56 11.57
C ARG A 296 -5.91 -5.65 10.37
N LEU A 297 -4.94 -4.74 10.12
CA LEU A 297 -4.89 -3.93 8.91
C LEU A 297 -4.49 -4.76 7.68
N LEU A 298 -3.35 -5.44 7.77
CA LEU A 298 -2.73 -6.12 6.63
C LEU A 298 -3.47 -7.40 6.23
N GLU A 299 -4.14 -8.08 7.15
CA GLU A 299 -5.00 -9.23 6.83
C GLU A 299 -6.20 -8.88 5.95
N ARG A 300 -6.59 -7.62 5.91
CA ARG A 300 -7.65 -7.13 5.01
C ARG A 300 -7.21 -7.14 3.55
N ALA A 301 -5.91 -7.06 3.27
CA ALA A 301 -5.36 -7.26 1.94
C ALA A 301 -5.45 -8.74 1.58
N SER A 302 -6.21 -9.06 0.54
CA SER A 302 -6.48 -10.43 0.12
C SER A 302 -7.06 -10.44 -1.29
N ARG A 303 -7.05 -11.60 -1.91
CA ARG A 303 -7.86 -11.89 -3.10
C ARG A 303 -9.10 -12.64 -2.67
N VAL A 304 -10.27 -12.13 -3.03
CA VAL A 304 -11.57 -12.73 -2.72
C VAL A 304 -12.13 -13.47 -3.93
N ASN A 305 -12.84 -14.56 -3.66
CA ASN A 305 -13.44 -15.37 -4.69
C ASN A 305 -14.77 -14.78 -5.23
N ALA A 306 -15.28 -15.36 -6.31
CA ALA A 306 -16.49 -14.88 -6.96
C ALA A 306 -17.75 -15.02 -6.09
N ASP A 307 -17.83 -16.05 -5.26
CA ASP A 307 -18.97 -16.26 -4.36
C ASP A 307 -19.05 -15.17 -3.27
N TYR A 308 -17.89 -14.72 -2.78
CA TYR A 308 -17.82 -13.59 -1.86
C TYR A 308 -18.34 -12.31 -2.52
N VAL A 309 -17.86 -12.00 -3.72
CA VAL A 309 -18.25 -10.79 -4.47
C VAL A 309 -19.77 -10.83 -4.80
N GLU A 310 -20.29 -11.98 -5.22
CA GLU A 310 -21.71 -12.13 -5.51
C GLU A 310 -22.57 -11.89 -4.25
N ARG A 311 -22.18 -12.47 -3.12
CA ARG A 311 -22.88 -12.25 -1.83
C ARG A 311 -22.80 -10.79 -1.40
N PHE A 312 -21.61 -10.18 -1.45
CA PHE A 312 -21.41 -8.79 -1.03
C PHE A 312 -22.21 -7.79 -1.87
N THR A 313 -22.30 -8.05 -3.17
CA THR A 313 -23.05 -7.19 -4.12
C THR A 313 -24.52 -7.58 -4.28
N ASN A 314 -25.04 -8.48 -3.44
CA ASN A 314 -26.43 -9.00 -3.53
C ASN A 314 -26.77 -9.51 -4.94
N GLY A 315 -25.83 -10.18 -5.60
CA GLY A 315 -25.99 -10.76 -6.93
C GLY A 315 -25.83 -9.78 -8.10
N ALA A 316 -25.44 -8.51 -7.83
CA ALA A 316 -25.22 -7.52 -8.90
C ALA A 316 -23.95 -7.82 -9.72
N VAL A 317 -22.93 -8.41 -9.12
CA VAL A 317 -21.69 -8.82 -9.78
C VAL A 317 -21.53 -10.33 -9.63
N LYS A 318 -21.39 -11.04 -10.77
CA LYS A 318 -21.29 -12.50 -10.81
C LYS A 318 -20.04 -12.95 -11.53
N GLY A 319 -19.42 -14.01 -11.02
CA GLY A 319 -18.27 -14.67 -11.66
C GLY A 319 -16.99 -13.83 -11.67
N GLN A 320 -16.93 -12.73 -10.94
CA GLN A 320 -15.75 -11.86 -10.83
C GLN A 320 -15.09 -12.03 -9.48
N THR A 321 -13.77 -12.07 -9.48
CA THR A 321 -12.92 -12.04 -8.27
C THR A 321 -12.42 -10.64 -8.03
N GLY A 322 -12.19 -10.26 -6.78
CA GLY A 322 -11.61 -8.97 -6.46
C GLY A 322 -10.31 -9.13 -5.65
N SER A 323 -9.46 -8.13 -5.66
CA SER A 323 -8.26 -8.15 -4.85
C SER A 323 -7.92 -6.79 -4.25
N LEU A 324 -7.27 -6.81 -3.07
CA LEU A 324 -6.58 -5.69 -2.47
C LEU A 324 -5.15 -6.12 -2.16
N THR A 325 -4.20 -5.60 -2.91
CA THR A 325 -2.77 -5.83 -2.74
C THR A 325 -2.19 -4.74 -1.85
N ALA A 326 -1.40 -5.10 -0.84
CA ALA A 326 -0.81 -4.13 0.06
C ALA A 326 0.72 -4.06 -0.09
N LEU A 327 1.23 -2.84 -0.19
CA LEU A 327 2.65 -2.51 -0.11
C LEU A 327 2.90 -1.64 1.13
N PRO A 328 2.99 -2.24 2.33
CA PRO A 328 3.41 -1.52 3.51
C PRO A 328 4.88 -1.13 3.40
N ILE A 329 5.21 0.08 3.87
CA ILE A 329 6.58 0.56 3.97
C ILE A 329 6.97 0.59 5.43
N ILE A 330 8.14 0.05 5.75
CA ILE A 330 8.79 0.13 7.07
C ILE A 330 10.17 0.76 6.92
N GLU A 331 10.47 1.69 7.81
CA GLU A 331 11.79 2.32 7.91
C GLU A 331 12.65 1.60 8.94
N THR A 332 13.86 1.22 8.53
CA THR A 332 14.90 0.69 9.43
C THR A 332 15.90 1.77 9.81
N GLN A 333 16.69 1.50 10.82
CA GLN A 333 17.84 2.31 11.22
C GLN A 333 19.11 1.44 11.09
N ALA A 334 20.07 1.90 10.29
CA ALA A 334 21.32 1.17 10.03
C ALA A 334 21.13 -0.28 9.55
N GLY A 335 20.06 -0.54 8.79
CA GLY A 335 19.73 -1.86 8.27
C GLY A 335 19.22 -2.86 9.30
N ASP A 336 18.92 -2.43 10.53
CA ASP A 336 18.43 -3.33 11.60
C ASP A 336 17.00 -3.81 11.35
N VAL A 337 16.87 -5.01 10.80
CA VAL A 337 15.59 -5.71 10.61
C VAL A 337 15.13 -6.45 11.87
N SER A 338 15.97 -6.53 12.91
CA SER A 338 15.66 -7.21 14.17
C SER A 338 14.93 -6.32 15.18
N ALA A 339 14.77 -5.04 14.89
CA ALA A 339 13.97 -4.11 15.68
C ALA A 339 12.52 -4.56 15.79
N PHE A 340 11.79 -4.05 16.79
CA PHE A 340 10.49 -4.61 17.17
C PHE A 340 9.44 -4.47 16.06
N VAL A 341 9.24 -3.28 15.49
CA VAL A 341 8.22 -3.07 14.45
C VAL A 341 8.57 -3.78 13.14
N PRO A 342 9.82 -3.70 12.60
CA PRO A 342 10.23 -4.49 11.45
C PRO A 342 9.94 -5.98 11.58
N THR A 343 10.35 -6.61 12.68
CA THR A 343 10.15 -8.04 12.94
C THR A 343 8.67 -8.42 12.91
N ASN A 344 7.81 -7.61 13.52
CA ASN A 344 6.37 -7.83 13.52
C ASN A 344 5.80 -7.80 12.09
N VAL A 345 6.12 -6.78 11.31
CA VAL A 345 5.54 -6.62 9.97
C VAL A 345 6.08 -7.67 9.00
N ILE A 346 7.37 -8.06 9.08
CA ILE A 346 7.94 -9.16 8.29
C ILE A 346 7.17 -10.47 8.56
N SER A 347 6.75 -10.71 9.80
CA SER A 347 6.01 -11.94 10.15
C SER A 347 4.57 -11.94 9.61
N ILE A 348 3.94 -10.76 9.47
CA ILE A 348 2.56 -10.60 8.99
C ILE A 348 2.50 -10.68 7.46
N THR A 349 3.52 -10.20 6.76
CA THR A 349 3.54 -10.06 5.31
C THR A 349 3.91 -11.36 4.59
N ASP A 350 3.57 -11.44 3.30
CA ASP A 350 3.84 -12.59 2.43
C ASP A 350 5.21 -12.50 1.75
N GLY A 351 6.08 -11.67 2.26
CA GLY A 351 7.43 -11.44 1.78
C GLY A 351 7.88 -9.99 2.00
N GLN A 352 9.11 -9.70 1.59
CA GLN A 352 9.70 -8.37 1.71
C GLN A 352 10.67 -8.06 0.58
N ILE A 353 10.66 -6.80 0.16
CA ILE A 353 11.66 -6.17 -0.71
C ILE A 353 12.57 -5.34 0.20
N PHE A 354 13.80 -5.81 0.40
CA PHE A 354 14.77 -5.11 1.24
C PHE A 354 15.65 -4.19 0.39
N LEU A 355 15.60 -2.89 0.69
CA LEU A 355 16.41 -1.87 0.04
C LEU A 355 17.63 -1.54 0.93
N GLU A 356 18.80 -1.89 0.43
CA GLU A 356 20.07 -1.81 1.17
C GLU A 356 20.81 -0.50 0.89
N SER A 357 21.20 0.22 1.95
CA SER A 357 21.92 1.50 1.85
C SER A 357 23.29 1.34 1.16
N GLY A 358 23.97 0.22 1.36
CA GLY A 358 25.25 -0.09 0.70
C GLY A 358 25.11 -0.15 -0.81
N LEU A 359 24.12 -0.86 -1.32
CA LEU A 359 23.81 -0.95 -2.75
C LEU A 359 23.40 0.42 -3.32
N PHE A 360 22.56 1.17 -2.59
CA PHE A 360 22.13 2.49 -3.01
C PHE A 360 23.32 3.46 -3.18
N ASN A 361 24.22 3.47 -2.22
CA ASN A 361 25.44 4.30 -2.23
C ASN A 361 26.44 3.85 -3.32
N ALA A 362 26.49 2.56 -3.65
CA ALA A 362 27.26 2.02 -4.76
C ALA A 362 26.64 2.32 -6.15
N GLY A 363 25.51 3.05 -6.21
CA GLY A 363 24.84 3.42 -7.45
C GLY A 363 23.98 2.31 -8.07
N ILE A 364 23.73 1.21 -7.33
CA ILE A 364 22.80 0.15 -7.74
C ILE A 364 21.39 0.58 -7.34
N ARG A 365 20.59 1.00 -8.31
CA ARG A 365 19.24 1.53 -8.10
C ARG A 365 18.26 0.91 -9.10
N PRO A 366 17.18 0.25 -8.62
CA PRO A 366 16.75 0.12 -7.22
C PRO A 366 17.72 -0.73 -6.40
N ALA A 367 17.90 -0.36 -5.13
CA ALA A 367 18.87 -0.99 -4.22
C ALA A 367 18.35 -2.30 -3.61
N VAL A 368 17.67 -3.12 -4.39
CA VAL A 368 17.07 -4.38 -3.96
C VAL A 368 18.15 -5.40 -3.62
N ASN A 369 18.17 -5.87 -2.38
CA ASN A 369 19.06 -6.95 -1.97
C ASN A 369 18.43 -8.30 -2.33
N PRO A 370 18.95 -9.05 -3.31
CA PRO A 370 18.36 -10.31 -3.77
C PRO A 370 18.51 -11.46 -2.76
N GLY A 371 19.43 -11.34 -1.79
CA GLY A 371 19.70 -12.39 -0.80
C GLY A 371 18.66 -12.46 0.33
N ILE A 372 18.13 -11.31 0.74
CA ILE A 372 17.18 -11.20 1.85
C ILE A 372 15.78 -10.72 1.42
N SER A 373 15.60 -10.37 0.15
CA SER A 373 14.29 -10.09 -0.43
C SER A 373 13.62 -11.40 -0.83
N VAL A 374 12.37 -11.57 -0.45
CA VAL A 374 11.63 -12.83 -0.64
C VAL A 374 10.17 -12.52 -1.00
N SER A 375 9.62 -13.21 -1.98
CA SER A 375 8.18 -13.32 -2.22
C SER A 375 7.73 -14.75 -1.91
N ARG A 376 6.79 -14.92 -0.99
CA ARG A 376 6.23 -16.25 -0.67
C ARG A 376 5.26 -16.76 -1.73
N VAL A 377 4.72 -15.89 -2.57
CA VAL A 377 3.89 -16.25 -3.72
C VAL A 377 4.77 -16.68 -4.89
N GLY A 378 5.89 -15.99 -5.10
CA GLY A 378 6.91 -16.35 -6.07
C GLY A 378 6.39 -16.44 -7.50
N GLY A 379 6.84 -17.45 -8.24
CA GLY A 379 6.54 -17.64 -9.66
C GLY A 379 5.05 -17.84 -10.01
N SER A 380 4.15 -18.02 -9.04
CA SER A 380 2.70 -18.01 -9.27
C SER A 380 2.19 -16.62 -9.63
N ALA A 381 2.88 -15.58 -9.16
CA ALA A 381 2.59 -14.17 -9.44
C ALA A 381 3.42 -13.59 -10.61
N GLN A 382 3.93 -14.41 -11.49
CA GLN A 382 4.67 -13.98 -12.69
C GLN A 382 3.92 -14.35 -13.96
N THR A 383 4.04 -13.50 -14.99
CA THR A 383 3.67 -13.90 -16.35
C THR A 383 4.57 -15.04 -16.82
N LYS A 384 4.09 -15.86 -17.77
CA LYS A 384 4.87 -16.99 -18.31
C LYS A 384 6.21 -16.52 -18.90
N LEU A 385 6.19 -15.36 -19.56
CA LEU A 385 7.37 -14.72 -20.14
C LEU A 385 8.43 -14.43 -19.07
N VAL A 386 8.06 -13.66 -18.04
CA VAL A 386 8.98 -13.27 -16.97
C VAL A 386 9.46 -14.48 -16.19
N LYS A 387 8.56 -15.41 -15.83
CA LYS A 387 8.90 -16.64 -15.11
C LYS A 387 9.96 -17.47 -15.83
N LYS A 388 9.86 -17.57 -17.16
CA LYS A 388 10.81 -18.35 -17.95
C LYS A 388 12.18 -17.68 -18.05
N LEU A 389 12.21 -16.36 -18.27
CA LEU A 389 13.43 -15.60 -18.51
C LEU A 389 14.14 -15.15 -17.23
N ALA A 390 13.43 -15.05 -16.10
CA ALA A 390 14.01 -14.65 -14.82
C ALA A 390 14.70 -15.77 -14.05
N GLY A 391 14.49 -17.04 -14.46
CA GLY A 391 14.99 -18.21 -13.72
C GLY A 391 16.51 -18.20 -13.50
N GLY A 392 17.28 -17.79 -14.51
CA GLY A 392 18.74 -17.67 -14.45
C GLY A 392 19.27 -16.46 -13.66
N ILE A 393 18.51 -15.36 -13.64
CA ILE A 393 18.93 -14.06 -13.08
C ILE A 393 19.25 -14.17 -11.58
N ARG A 394 18.36 -14.76 -10.80
CA ARG A 394 18.55 -14.89 -9.35
C ARG A 394 19.77 -15.77 -9.02
N THR A 395 19.94 -16.85 -9.76
CA THR A 395 21.10 -17.75 -9.62
C THR A 395 22.40 -17.04 -9.97
N ALA A 396 22.43 -16.31 -11.09
CA ALA A 396 23.59 -15.55 -11.52
C ALA A 396 24.01 -14.50 -10.49
N LEU A 397 23.06 -13.78 -9.91
CA LEU A 397 23.33 -12.78 -8.86
C LEU A 397 23.81 -13.42 -7.55
N ALA A 398 23.25 -14.56 -7.15
CA ALA A 398 23.71 -15.27 -5.97
C ALA A 398 25.17 -15.75 -6.13
N GLN A 399 25.49 -16.39 -7.25
CA GLN A 399 26.85 -16.81 -7.60
C GLN A 399 27.83 -15.63 -7.69
N TYR A 400 27.41 -14.54 -8.33
CA TYR A 400 28.22 -13.33 -8.41
C TYR A 400 28.59 -12.78 -7.03
N ARG A 401 27.63 -12.72 -6.09
CA ARG A 401 27.89 -12.21 -4.73
C ARG A 401 28.88 -13.10 -3.95
N GLU A 402 28.74 -14.39 -4.06
CA GLU A 402 29.70 -15.33 -3.45
C GLU A 402 31.09 -15.17 -4.05
N LEU A 403 31.18 -15.19 -5.37
CA LEU A 403 32.45 -15.09 -6.08
C LEU A 403 33.12 -13.73 -5.93
N ALA A 404 32.34 -12.64 -5.92
CA ALA A 404 32.88 -11.28 -5.75
C ALA A 404 33.58 -11.09 -4.39
N ALA A 405 33.09 -11.74 -3.33
CA ALA A 405 33.74 -11.71 -2.03
C ALA A 405 35.10 -12.43 -2.05
N PHE A 406 35.21 -13.56 -2.75
CA PHE A 406 36.48 -14.30 -2.92
C PHE A 406 37.43 -13.63 -3.89
N ALA A 407 36.94 -13.01 -4.96
CA ALA A 407 37.73 -12.34 -5.99
C ALA A 407 38.61 -11.20 -5.45
N GLN A 408 38.23 -10.59 -4.34
CA GLN A 408 39.02 -9.56 -3.68
C GLN A 408 40.33 -10.09 -3.07
N PHE A 409 40.42 -11.41 -2.81
CA PHE A 409 41.54 -12.05 -2.14
C PHE A 409 42.34 -13.01 -3.05
N ALA A 410 41.81 -13.36 -4.23
CA ALA A 410 42.43 -14.32 -5.13
C ALA A 410 43.17 -13.63 -6.29
N SER A 411 44.50 -13.86 -6.39
CA SER A 411 45.32 -13.29 -7.45
C SER A 411 45.11 -13.99 -8.82
N ASP A 412 44.70 -15.27 -8.82
CA ASP A 412 44.44 -16.05 -10.03
C ASP A 412 43.07 -16.70 -10.01
N LEU A 413 42.17 -16.20 -10.84
CA LEU A 413 40.86 -16.79 -11.09
C LEU A 413 40.90 -17.63 -12.35
N ASP A 414 40.28 -18.81 -12.34
CA ASP A 414 40.10 -19.61 -13.54
C ASP A 414 39.15 -18.94 -14.54
N GLU A 415 39.18 -19.39 -15.79
CA GLU A 415 38.39 -18.80 -16.87
C GLU A 415 36.88 -18.93 -16.62
N ALA A 416 36.41 -20.02 -16.03
CA ALA A 416 34.99 -20.24 -15.71
C ALA A 416 34.50 -19.26 -14.65
N THR A 417 35.27 -19.08 -13.58
CA THR A 417 34.97 -18.12 -12.51
C THR A 417 34.96 -16.66 -13.03
N ARG A 418 35.90 -16.30 -13.91
CA ARG A 418 35.91 -14.98 -14.56
C ARG A 418 34.66 -14.76 -15.42
N LYS A 419 34.20 -15.74 -16.18
CA LYS A 419 32.96 -15.65 -16.97
C LYS A 419 31.73 -15.46 -16.09
N GLN A 420 31.62 -16.22 -14.98
CA GLN A 420 30.54 -16.09 -14.03
C GLN A 420 30.53 -14.70 -13.37
N LEU A 421 31.66 -14.18 -12.96
CA LEU A 421 31.78 -12.82 -12.41
C LEU A 421 31.38 -11.75 -13.42
N SER A 422 31.89 -11.86 -14.67
CA SER A 422 31.51 -10.93 -15.75
C SER A 422 30.03 -10.96 -16.05
N HIS A 423 29.44 -12.15 -16.13
CA HIS A 423 28.01 -12.31 -16.35
C HIS A 423 27.18 -11.68 -15.21
N GLY A 424 27.54 -11.96 -13.95
CA GLY A 424 26.87 -11.39 -12.79
C GLY A 424 26.99 -9.87 -12.70
N GLN A 425 28.14 -9.29 -13.08
CA GLN A 425 28.30 -7.83 -13.19
C GLN A 425 27.35 -7.23 -14.23
N LYS A 426 27.27 -7.83 -15.42
CA LYS A 426 26.39 -7.38 -16.51
C LYS A 426 24.91 -7.48 -16.13
N VAL A 427 24.51 -8.58 -15.46
CA VAL A 427 23.15 -8.72 -14.92
C VAL A 427 22.86 -7.66 -13.87
N THR A 428 23.81 -7.37 -12.97
CA THR A 428 23.65 -6.31 -11.97
C THR A 428 23.47 -4.94 -12.62
N GLU A 429 24.25 -4.65 -13.67
CA GLU A 429 24.12 -3.39 -14.43
C GLU A 429 22.80 -3.33 -15.19
N LEU A 430 22.38 -4.43 -15.81
CA LEU A 430 21.11 -4.53 -16.51
C LEU A 430 19.90 -4.24 -15.60
N LEU A 431 19.95 -4.71 -14.35
CA LEU A 431 18.86 -4.53 -13.39
C LEU A 431 18.73 -3.10 -12.86
N LYS A 432 19.71 -2.23 -13.10
CA LYS A 432 19.57 -0.81 -12.80
C LYS A 432 18.45 -0.18 -13.63
N GLN A 433 17.69 0.70 -13.02
CA GLN A 433 16.56 1.36 -13.65
C GLN A 433 16.36 2.74 -13.02
N LYS A 434 16.02 3.71 -13.85
CA LYS A 434 15.74 5.07 -13.39
C LYS A 434 14.39 5.11 -12.69
N GLN A 435 14.21 6.09 -11.81
CA GLN A 435 12.93 6.39 -11.17
C GLN A 435 11.95 6.95 -12.20
N PHE A 436 10.67 6.65 -12.02
CA PHE A 436 9.56 7.12 -12.85
C PHE A 436 9.61 6.65 -14.33
N GLU A 437 10.34 5.58 -14.58
CA GLU A 437 10.42 4.92 -15.89
C GLU A 437 10.09 3.42 -15.75
N PRO A 438 8.86 3.05 -15.30
CA PRO A 438 8.47 1.64 -15.21
C PRO A 438 8.40 1.01 -16.60
N MET A 439 8.84 -0.24 -16.71
CA MET A 439 8.88 -0.98 -17.96
C MET A 439 7.64 -1.84 -18.17
N SER A 440 7.21 -1.96 -19.43
CA SER A 440 6.17 -2.92 -19.80
C SER A 440 6.69 -4.36 -19.72
N VAL A 441 5.77 -5.34 -19.67
CA VAL A 441 6.12 -6.77 -19.60
C VAL A 441 6.99 -7.20 -20.78
N ALA A 442 6.73 -6.70 -21.99
CA ALA A 442 7.53 -7.02 -23.17
C ALA A 442 8.94 -6.40 -23.11
N GLN A 443 9.06 -5.13 -22.67
CA GLN A 443 10.36 -4.49 -22.49
C GLN A 443 11.21 -5.24 -21.46
N LEU A 444 10.60 -5.57 -20.32
CA LEU A 444 11.25 -6.36 -19.27
C LEU A 444 11.65 -7.75 -19.80
N GLY A 445 10.77 -8.44 -20.51
CA GLY A 445 11.04 -9.73 -21.13
C GLY A 445 12.20 -9.67 -22.13
N LEU A 446 12.24 -8.65 -22.99
CA LEU A 446 13.31 -8.48 -23.97
C LEU A 446 14.68 -8.21 -23.29
N SER A 447 14.69 -7.38 -22.25
CA SER A 447 15.91 -7.11 -21.46
C SER A 447 16.43 -8.38 -20.78
N LEU A 448 15.55 -9.16 -20.15
CA LEU A 448 15.91 -10.42 -19.53
C LEU A 448 16.39 -11.48 -20.56
N ALA A 449 15.74 -11.52 -21.74
CA ALA A 449 16.14 -12.41 -22.83
C ALA A 449 17.56 -12.09 -23.34
N ALA A 450 17.94 -10.82 -23.39
CA ALA A 450 19.29 -10.40 -23.78
C ALA A 450 20.37 -10.97 -22.83
N ALA A 451 20.08 -11.01 -21.53
CA ALA A 451 20.96 -11.63 -20.54
C ALA A 451 20.96 -13.16 -20.62
N GLU A 452 19.76 -13.78 -20.64
CA GLU A 452 19.58 -15.23 -20.59
C GLU A 452 20.13 -15.94 -21.84
N TYR A 453 20.04 -15.30 -23.02
CA TYR A 453 20.52 -15.87 -24.28
C TYR A 453 21.95 -15.48 -24.64
N GLY A 454 22.69 -14.83 -23.71
CA GLY A 454 24.11 -14.52 -23.88
C GLY A 454 24.42 -13.33 -24.82
N TYR A 455 23.42 -12.54 -25.20
CA TYR A 455 23.63 -11.36 -26.06
C TYR A 455 24.38 -10.21 -25.38
N LEU A 456 24.61 -10.29 -24.07
CA LEU A 456 25.42 -9.34 -23.31
C LEU A 456 26.90 -9.78 -23.18
N ASP A 457 27.29 -10.98 -23.60
CA ASP A 457 28.61 -11.55 -23.29
C ASP A 457 29.77 -10.73 -23.84
N ASP A 458 29.62 -10.12 -25.00
CA ASP A 458 30.59 -9.25 -25.66
C ASP A 458 30.39 -7.75 -25.37
N VAL A 459 29.37 -7.39 -24.60
CA VAL A 459 29.07 -5.98 -24.24
C VAL A 459 29.88 -5.56 -23.01
N PRO A 460 30.67 -4.48 -23.06
CA PRO A 460 31.32 -3.92 -21.88
C PRO A 460 30.32 -3.55 -20.80
N VAL A 461 30.65 -3.75 -19.52
CA VAL A 461 29.75 -3.50 -18.39
C VAL A 461 29.19 -2.07 -18.42
N GLU A 462 30.05 -1.09 -18.70
CA GLU A 462 29.72 0.34 -18.76
C GLU A 462 28.71 0.67 -19.88
N ARG A 463 28.59 -0.20 -20.87
CA ARG A 463 27.71 -0.04 -22.04
C ARG A 463 26.39 -0.81 -21.93
N VAL A 464 26.19 -1.63 -20.91
CA VAL A 464 24.98 -2.46 -20.76
C VAL A 464 23.72 -1.59 -20.76
N GLY A 465 23.74 -0.47 -20.04
CA GLY A 465 22.58 0.44 -19.98
C GLY A 465 22.27 1.11 -21.33
N SER A 466 23.30 1.53 -22.09
CA SER A 466 23.10 2.10 -23.43
C SER A 466 22.68 1.04 -24.44
N PHE A 467 23.22 -0.16 -24.34
CA PHE A 467 22.79 -1.31 -25.14
C PHE A 467 21.30 -1.61 -24.94
N GLU A 468 20.85 -1.69 -23.68
CA GLU A 468 19.44 -1.91 -23.36
C GLU A 468 18.54 -0.81 -23.94
N ALA A 469 18.89 0.46 -23.73
CA ALA A 469 18.10 1.61 -24.23
C ALA A 469 17.97 1.56 -25.76
N ASN A 470 19.06 1.29 -26.48
CA ASN A 470 19.06 1.19 -27.93
C ASN A 470 18.29 -0.06 -28.43
N LEU A 471 18.41 -1.18 -27.73
CA LEU A 471 17.66 -2.41 -28.03
C LEU A 471 16.14 -2.18 -27.90
N LEU A 472 15.70 -1.53 -26.83
CA LEU A 472 14.28 -1.24 -26.60
C LEU A 472 13.74 -0.25 -27.65
N ALA A 473 14.52 0.77 -28.01
CA ALA A 473 14.16 1.71 -29.09
C ALA A 473 14.05 0.99 -30.45
N TYR A 474 15.01 0.11 -30.76
CA TYR A 474 14.98 -0.71 -31.98
C TYR A 474 13.76 -1.62 -32.03
N ALA A 475 13.46 -2.31 -30.94
CA ALA A 475 12.30 -3.20 -30.84
C ALA A 475 10.98 -2.43 -30.98
N GLN A 476 10.87 -1.26 -30.35
CA GLN A 476 9.68 -0.42 -30.45
C GLN A 476 9.47 0.09 -31.88
N SER A 477 10.54 0.47 -32.58
CA SER A 477 10.45 1.03 -33.95
C SER A 477 10.15 -0.03 -35.00
N ASN A 478 10.70 -1.24 -34.87
CA ASN A 478 10.60 -2.29 -35.90
C ASN A 478 9.59 -3.39 -35.57
N TYR A 479 9.24 -3.58 -34.30
CA TYR A 479 8.38 -4.66 -33.80
C TYR A 479 7.32 -4.16 -32.80
N GLY A 480 6.87 -2.92 -32.95
CA GLY A 480 5.96 -2.26 -31.99
C GLY A 480 4.67 -3.02 -31.72
N GLU A 481 4.03 -3.59 -32.77
CA GLU A 481 2.81 -4.40 -32.62
C GLU A 481 3.07 -5.67 -31.80
N PHE A 482 4.16 -6.39 -32.10
CA PHE A 482 4.57 -7.57 -31.32
C PHE A 482 4.84 -7.23 -29.86
N MET A 483 5.53 -6.12 -29.58
CA MET A 483 5.81 -5.66 -28.23
C MET A 483 4.52 -5.31 -27.45
N GLN A 484 3.53 -4.73 -28.11
CA GLN A 484 2.22 -4.43 -27.49
C GLN A 484 1.44 -5.72 -27.19
N GLU A 485 1.39 -6.66 -28.14
CA GLU A 485 0.71 -7.95 -27.95
C GLU A 485 1.38 -8.77 -26.84
N LEU A 486 2.71 -8.82 -26.83
CA LEU A 486 3.49 -9.52 -25.81
C LEU A 486 3.29 -8.90 -24.42
N SER A 487 3.18 -7.56 -24.33
CA SER A 487 2.88 -6.88 -23.06
C SER A 487 1.50 -7.24 -22.52
N LYS A 488 0.52 -7.42 -23.38
CA LYS A 488 -0.85 -7.80 -22.98
C LYS A 488 -0.97 -9.27 -22.62
N SER A 489 -0.36 -10.15 -23.41
CA SER A 489 -0.48 -11.60 -23.21
C SER A 489 0.43 -12.12 -22.09
N GLY A 490 1.64 -11.58 -21.97
CA GLY A 490 2.67 -12.10 -21.07
C GLY A 490 3.03 -13.58 -21.29
N ASN A 491 2.63 -14.14 -22.45
CA ASN A 491 2.84 -15.54 -22.76
C ASN A 491 4.28 -15.82 -23.18
N PHE A 492 4.64 -17.11 -23.12
CA PHE A 492 5.93 -17.61 -23.61
C PHE A 492 5.71 -18.96 -24.28
N ASN A 493 6.16 -19.07 -25.53
CA ASN A 493 6.20 -20.28 -26.34
C ASN A 493 7.41 -20.23 -27.27
N ASP A 494 7.62 -21.26 -28.09
CA ASP A 494 8.77 -21.33 -28.99
C ASP A 494 8.74 -20.21 -30.05
N GLU A 495 7.56 -19.83 -30.57
CA GLU A 495 7.41 -18.73 -31.52
C GLU A 495 7.84 -17.39 -30.93
N ILE A 496 7.45 -17.11 -29.69
CA ILE A 496 7.85 -15.89 -28.96
C ILE A 496 9.36 -15.92 -28.70
N LYS A 497 9.91 -17.07 -28.31
CA LYS A 497 11.35 -17.27 -28.12
C LYS A 497 12.11 -16.97 -29.40
N ASP A 498 11.68 -17.52 -30.54
CA ASP A 498 12.32 -17.32 -31.84
C ASP A 498 12.23 -15.85 -32.27
N LYS A 499 11.08 -15.21 -32.02
CA LYS A 499 10.89 -13.79 -32.31
C LYS A 499 11.78 -12.88 -31.45
N LEU A 500 11.94 -13.19 -30.16
CA LEU A 500 12.88 -12.47 -29.29
C LEU A 500 14.33 -12.63 -29.80
N ASN A 501 14.73 -13.84 -30.21
CA ASN A 501 16.04 -14.08 -30.81
C ASN A 501 16.22 -13.35 -32.14
N GLU A 502 15.19 -13.27 -32.99
CA GLU A 502 15.20 -12.48 -34.22
C GLU A 502 15.48 -11.00 -33.93
N ILE A 503 14.75 -10.42 -32.96
CA ILE A 503 14.93 -9.02 -32.53
C ILE A 503 16.36 -8.77 -32.04
N LEU A 504 16.85 -9.62 -31.12
CA LEU A 504 18.17 -9.50 -30.51
C LEU A 504 19.28 -9.65 -31.55
N SER A 505 19.21 -10.65 -32.43
CA SER A 505 20.20 -10.89 -33.48
C SER A 505 20.15 -9.79 -34.56
N GLY A 506 18.95 -9.33 -34.93
CA GLY A 506 18.76 -8.23 -35.85
C GLY A 506 19.35 -6.91 -35.32
N PHE A 507 19.12 -6.62 -34.05
CA PHE A 507 19.71 -5.45 -33.38
C PHE A 507 21.25 -5.51 -33.40
N LYS A 508 21.86 -6.63 -33.01
CA LYS A 508 23.31 -6.79 -33.01
C LYS A 508 23.95 -6.65 -34.39
N LYS A 509 23.28 -7.09 -35.46
CA LYS A 509 23.78 -6.97 -36.84
C LYS A 509 23.67 -5.55 -37.40
N ASN A 510 22.63 -4.81 -37.01
CA ASN A 510 22.26 -3.54 -37.67
C ASN A 510 22.64 -2.30 -36.85
N SER A 511 23.08 -2.43 -35.62
CA SER A 511 23.36 -1.32 -34.71
C SER A 511 24.82 -1.35 -34.22
N ALA A 512 25.46 -0.21 -34.29
CA ALA A 512 26.70 0.06 -33.55
C ALA A 512 26.31 0.43 -32.11
N TRP A 513 26.23 -0.57 -31.25
CA TRP A 513 25.85 -0.45 -29.84
C TRP A 513 27.03 -0.12 -28.92
#